data_ff6738cea5c4411b38f046cb9a647ccb
#
_entry.id   ff6738cea5c4411b38f046cb9a647ccb
#
_cell.length_a   1.000
_cell.length_b   1.000
_cell.length_c   1.000
_cell.angle_alpha   90.00
_cell.angle_beta   90.00
_cell.angle_gamma   90.00
#
_symmetry.space_group_name_H-M   'P 1'
#
loop_
_entity.id
_entity.type
_entity.pdbx_description
1 polymer ?
#
loop_
_entity_poly.entity_id
_entity_poly.type
_entity_poly.pdbx_seq_one_letter_code
_entity_poly.pdbx_strand_id
1 'polypeptide(L)'
;LHLCDRRQRQMCIRDRGKDTILEEGRKLYEVMDLGFGACRMCVCGPESAREVLNNNQLIRVATKYPNIAKDYFYNKKHQTVEIIKLNGSIELAPIVGLSEVIVDIVETGSTLRENGLKVLEEVCPLSARMVVNQVSMKMEDERIRKLITELRNVVK
;
A
#
# COMPACT_ATOMS: atom_id res chain seq x y z
N LEU A 1 5.13 20.59 13.45
CA LEU A 1 5.31 19.54 12.43
C LEU A 1 6.71 18.91 12.43
N HIS A 2 7.77 19.66 12.83
CA HIS A 2 9.15 19.14 12.84
C HIS A 2 9.54 18.26 14.03
N LEU A 3 8.82 18.33 15.15
CA LEU A 3 9.12 17.54 16.36
C LEU A 3 8.73 16.05 16.23
N CYS A 4 7.66 15.73 15.50
CA CYS A 4 7.25 14.35 15.24
C CYS A 4 8.24 13.61 14.33
N ASP A 5 8.82 14.29 13.35
CA ASP A 5 9.74 13.68 12.37
C ASP A 5 11.10 13.32 13.02
N ARG A 6 11.60 14.14 13.97
CA ARG A 6 12.82 13.83 14.72
C ARG A 6 12.66 12.62 15.64
N ARG A 7 11.54 12.48 16.36
CA ARG A 7 11.27 11.31 17.21
C ARG A 7 11.12 10.02 16.36
N GLN A 8 10.52 10.10 15.19
CA GLN A 8 10.38 8.97 14.28
C GLN A 8 11.73 8.50 13.72
N ARG A 9 12.69 9.37 13.53
CA ARG A 9 14.05 9.01 13.07
C ARG A 9 14.89 8.30 14.14
N GLN A 10 14.55 8.46 15.42
CA GLN A 10 15.28 7.85 16.54
C GLN A 10 14.75 6.47 16.94
N MET A 11 13.61 6.01 16.39
CA MET A 11 13.09 4.67 16.69
C MET A 11 13.85 3.61 15.89
N CYS A 12 14.55 2.73 16.60
CA CYS A 12 15.33 1.65 16.01
C CYS A 12 14.47 0.62 15.30
N ILE A 13 13.29 0.30 15.87
CA ILE A 13 12.36 -0.74 15.41
C ILE A 13 10.95 -0.18 15.44
N ARG A 14 10.13 -0.55 14.44
CA ARG A 14 8.73 -0.15 14.34
C ARG A 14 7.89 -1.18 13.59
N ASP A 15 6.59 -1.21 13.88
CA ASP A 15 5.59 -1.81 13.02
C ASP A 15 5.09 -0.79 11.98
N ARG A 16 4.83 -1.24 10.77
CA ARG A 16 4.31 -0.45 9.65
C ARG A 16 3.46 -1.33 8.74
N GLY A 17 2.38 -0.76 8.21
CA GLY A 17 1.68 -1.39 7.10
C GLY A 17 2.56 -1.48 5.85
N LYS A 18 2.48 -2.57 5.13
CA LYS A 18 3.24 -2.79 3.90
C LYS A 18 2.93 -1.72 2.85
N ASP A 19 1.69 -1.20 2.80
CA ASP A 19 1.26 -0.08 1.98
C ASP A 19 2.12 1.17 2.18
N THR A 20 2.34 1.55 3.43
CA THR A 20 3.17 2.72 3.78
C THR A 20 4.63 2.53 3.37
N ILE A 21 5.16 1.31 3.53
CA ILE A 21 6.55 1.00 3.15
C ILE A 21 6.72 1.14 1.64
N LEU A 22 5.79 0.59 0.87
CA LEU A 22 5.81 0.65 -0.60
C LEU A 22 5.60 2.07 -1.11
N GLU A 23 4.65 2.81 -0.54
CA GLU A 23 4.32 4.16 -0.98
C GLU A 23 5.43 5.16 -0.65
N GLU A 24 5.99 5.11 0.55
CA GLU A 24 7.02 6.07 0.96
C GLU A 24 8.41 5.75 0.37
N GLY A 25 8.68 4.52 -0.06
CA GLY A 25 9.97 4.10 -0.62
C GLY A 25 11.16 4.33 0.31
N ARG A 26 10.93 4.40 1.63
CA ARG A 26 11.99 4.66 2.62
C ARG A 26 12.97 3.49 2.66
N LYS A 27 14.26 3.80 2.81
CA LYS A 27 15.33 2.82 3.01
C LYS A 27 15.26 2.23 4.43
N LEU A 28 14.32 1.32 4.66
CA LEU A 28 14.15 0.56 5.90
C LEU A 28 14.43 -0.92 5.62
N TYR A 29 14.90 -1.65 6.61
CA TYR A 29 14.92 -3.11 6.55
C TYR A 29 13.56 -3.65 7.01
N GLU A 30 12.85 -4.31 6.10
CA GLU A 30 11.68 -5.11 6.43
C GLU A 30 12.18 -6.48 6.88
N VAL A 31 12.03 -6.77 8.16
CA VAL A 31 12.66 -7.92 8.79
C VAL A 31 11.71 -9.07 9.05
N MET A 32 10.41 -8.80 9.19
CA MET A 32 9.40 -9.82 9.48
C MET A 32 8.00 -9.36 9.11
N ASP A 33 7.19 -10.32 8.64
CA ASP A 33 5.73 -10.21 8.60
C ASP A 33 5.18 -10.52 10.01
N LEU A 34 4.33 -9.64 10.52
CA LEU A 34 3.77 -9.80 11.86
C LEU A 34 2.52 -10.68 11.89
N GLY A 35 2.04 -11.15 10.73
CA GLY A 35 0.93 -12.09 10.61
C GLY A 35 -0.46 -11.51 10.91
N PHE A 36 -0.59 -10.19 11.07
CA PHE A 36 -1.88 -9.54 11.30
C PHE A 36 -2.10 -8.35 10.35
N GLY A 37 -3.34 -7.81 10.32
CA GLY A 37 -3.71 -6.73 9.43
C GLY A 37 -3.64 -7.14 7.96
N ALA A 38 -3.92 -8.41 7.65
CA ALA A 38 -3.91 -8.92 6.29
C ALA A 38 -5.01 -8.24 5.46
N CYS A 39 -4.60 -7.56 4.41
CA CYS A 39 -5.45 -6.92 3.41
C CYS A 39 -4.74 -6.98 2.05
N ARG A 40 -5.31 -6.35 1.06
CA ARG A 40 -4.72 -6.33 -0.29
C ARG A 40 -4.91 -4.97 -0.95
N MET A 41 -3.92 -4.55 -1.71
CA MET A 41 -4.04 -3.42 -2.61
C MET A 41 -4.72 -3.88 -3.89
N CYS A 42 -5.77 -3.20 -4.31
CA CYS A 42 -6.56 -3.61 -5.47
C CYS A 42 -6.85 -2.42 -6.39
N VAL A 43 -6.99 -2.72 -7.67
CA VAL A 43 -7.66 -1.84 -8.63
C VAL A 43 -9.15 -2.12 -8.54
N CYS A 44 -9.94 -1.10 -8.23
CA CYS A 44 -11.38 -1.22 -8.07
C CYS A 44 -12.11 -0.22 -8.95
N GLY A 45 -13.32 -0.56 -9.34
CA GLY A 45 -14.15 0.30 -10.20
C GLY A 45 -15.51 -0.34 -10.49
N PRO A 46 -16.35 0.34 -11.27
CA PRO A 46 -17.56 -0.28 -11.81
C PRO A 46 -17.19 -1.41 -12.78
N GLU A 47 -18.07 -2.39 -12.95
CA GLU A 47 -17.81 -3.54 -13.85
C GLU A 47 -17.48 -3.11 -15.28
N SER A 48 -18.11 -2.03 -15.76
CA SER A 48 -17.84 -1.44 -17.09
C SER A 48 -16.39 -0.98 -17.28
N ALA A 49 -15.69 -0.62 -16.21
CA ALA A 49 -14.31 -0.20 -16.29
C ALA A 49 -13.32 -1.36 -16.59
N ARG A 50 -13.76 -2.61 -16.46
CA ARG A 50 -12.95 -3.79 -16.79
C ARG A 50 -12.55 -3.83 -18.28
N GLU A 51 -13.46 -3.45 -19.15
CA GLU A 51 -13.17 -3.38 -20.59
C GLU A 51 -12.17 -2.28 -20.92
N VAL A 52 -12.30 -1.12 -20.26
CA VAL A 52 -11.41 0.03 -20.44
C VAL A 52 -9.99 -0.31 -19.95
N LEU A 53 -9.86 -1.04 -18.84
CA LEU A 53 -8.58 -1.55 -18.34
C LEU A 53 -7.86 -2.48 -19.33
N ASN A 54 -8.62 -3.29 -20.07
CA ASN A 54 -8.07 -4.28 -21.02
C ASN A 54 -7.70 -3.67 -22.36
N ASN A 55 -8.32 -2.55 -22.75
CA ASN A 55 -8.15 -1.94 -24.06
C ASN A 55 -6.96 -0.97 -24.18
N ASN A 56 -6.09 -0.90 -23.18
CA ASN A 56 -4.92 0.01 -23.12
C ASN A 56 -5.27 1.49 -23.43
N GLN A 57 -6.49 1.90 -23.17
CA GLN A 57 -6.89 3.30 -23.27
C GLN A 57 -6.27 4.11 -22.12
N LEU A 58 -6.10 5.41 -22.34
CA LEU A 58 -5.70 6.32 -21.26
C LEU A 58 -6.84 6.39 -20.24
N ILE A 59 -6.57 5.93 -19.02
CA ILE A 59 -7.51 5.93 -17.90
C ILE A 59 -7.01 6.82 -16.77
N ARG A 60 -7.95 7.40 -16.04
CA ARG A 60 -7.69 8.15 -14.82
C ARG A 60 -7.83 7.22 -13.63
N VAL A 61 -6.83 7.22 -12.76
CA VAL A 61 -6.75 6.37 -11.57
C VAL A 61 -6.71 7.26 -10.34
N ALA A 62 -7.74 7.25 -9.52
CA ALA A 62 -7.74 7.97 -8.25
C ALA A 62 -7.17 7.08 -7.13
N THR A 63 -6.27 7.64 -6.31
CA THR A 63 -5.64 6.86 -5.25
C THR A 63 -5.00 7.76 -4.18
N LYS A 64 -4.89 7.20 -2.97
CA LYS A 64 -4.03 7.73 -1.90
C LYS A 64 -2.57 7.29 -2.07
N TYR A 65 -2.31 6.28 -2.90
CA TYR A 65 -1.03 5.59 -3.07
C TYR A 65 -0.47 5.74 -4.49
N PRO A 66 -0.10 6.98 -4.91
CA PRO A 66 0.34 7.24 -6.28
C PRO A 66 1.59 6.46 -6.71
N ASN A 67 2.52 6.18 -5.79
CA ASN A 67 3.74 5.45 -6.14
C ASN A 67 3.46 3.96 -6.38
N ILE A 68 2.60 3.36 -5.57
CA ILE A 68 2.15 1.97 -5.77
C ILE A 68 1.37 1.85 -7.09
N ALA A 69 0.46 2.80 -7.37
CA ALA A 69 -0.30 2.81 -8.60
C ALA A 69 0.62 2.97 -9.83
N LYS A 70 1.60 3.88 -9.78
CA LYS A 70 2.61 4.04 -10.84
C LYS A 70 3.38 2.75 -11.09
N ASP A 71 3.90 2.13 -10.04
CA ASP A 71 4.66 0.88 -10.16
C ASP A 71 3.81 -0.21 -10.83
N TYR A 72 2.56 -0.33 -10.41
CA TYR A 72 1.66 -1.32 -10.98
C TYR A 72 1.36 -1.07 -12.46
N PHE A 73 0.87 0.12 -12.81
CA PHE A 73 0.46 0.40 -14.19
C PHE A 73 1.64 0.54 -15.15
N TYR A 74 2.69 1.28 -14.80
CA TYR A 74 3.81 1.50 -15.71
C TYR A 74 4.79 0.32 -15.77
N ASN A 75 5.17 -0.25 -14.62
CA ASN A 75 6.22 -1.26 -14.58
C ASN A 75 5.69 -2.68 -14.77
N LYS A 76 4.51 -3.01 -14.21
CA LYS A 76 3.95 -4.37 -14.33
C LYS A 76 3.01 -4.54 -15.52
N LYS A 77 2.10 -3.58 -15.73
CA LYS A 77 1.11 -3.66 -16.83
C LYS A 77 1.58 -3.01 -18.13
N HIS A 78 2.62 -2.18 -18.09
CA HIS A 78 3.08 -1.37 -19.22
C HIS A 78 1.99 -0.49 -19.83
N GLN A 79 1.08 0.00 -18.99
CA GLN A 79 -0.05 0.84 -19.35
C GLN A 79 0.14 2.27 -18.86
N THR A 80 -0.06 3.24 -19.75
CA THR A 80 -0.02 4.67 -19.37
C THR A 80 -1.35 5.07 -18.75
N VAL A 81 -1.29 5.70 -17.57
CA VAL A 81 -2.46 6.15 -16.82
C VAL A 81 -2.25 7.57 -16.28
N GLU A 82 -3.33 8.31 -16.10
CA GLU A 82 -3.32 9.58 -15.38
C GLU A 82 -3.65 9.31 -13.90
N ILE A 83 -2.72 9.63 -13.01
CA ILE A 83 -2.89 9.37 -11.57
C ILE A 83 -3.35 10.64 -10.87
N ILE A 84 -4.52 10.55 -10.24
CA ILE A 84 -5.14 11.61 -9.43
C ILE A 84 -4.95 11.27 -7.96
N LYS A 85 -4.12 12.03 -7.27
CA LYS A 85 -3.89 11.84 -5.84
C LYS A 85 -5.04 12.44 -5.04
N LEU A 86 -5.69 11.61 -4.23
CA LEU A 86 -6.71 12.00 -3.26
C LEU A 86 -6.26 11.64 -1.84
N ASN A 87 -6.75 12.36 -0.84
CA ASN A 87 -6.39 12.13 0.55
C ASN A 87 -7.51 11.43 1.35
N GLY A 88 -8.66 11.18 0.74
CA GLY A 88 -9.83 10.50 1.33
C GLY A 88 -10.97 10.38 0.35
N SER A 89 -11.99 9.61 0.71
CA SER A 89 -13.21 9.36 -0.09
C SER A 89 -12.92 8.94 -1.52
N ILE A 90 -11.93 8.06 -1.68
CA ILE A 90 -11.41 7.62 -2.97
C ILE A 90 -12.47 6.86 -3.76
N GLU A 91 -13.32 6.11 -3.04
CA GLU A 91 -14.43 5.32 -3.57
C GLU A 91 -15.48 6.17 -4.30
N LEU A 92 -15.55 7.47 -4.00
CA LEU A 92 -16.47 8.38 -4.68
C LEU A 92 -15.96 8.85 -6.05
N ALA A 93 -14.66 8.77 -6.30
CA ALA A 93 -14.07 9.30 -7.53
C ALA A 93 -14.68 8.73 -8.82
N PRO A 94 -14.94 7.41 -8.96
CA PRO A 94 -15.63 6.87 -10.13
C PRO A 94 -17.10 7.32 -10.22
N ILE A 95 -17.75 7.50 -9.08
CA ILE A 95 -19.18 7.89 -9.02
C ILE A 95 -19.39 9.30 -9.55
N VAL A 96 -18.50 10.21 -9.19
CA VAL A 96 -18.55 11.61 -9.66
C VAL A 96 -17.86 11.81 -11.02
N GLY A 97 -17.38 10.76 -11.67
CA GLY A 97 -16.72 10.82 -12.97
C GLY A 97 -15.32 11.46 -12.96
N LEU A 98 -14.67 11.51 -11.78
CA LEU A 98 -13.31 12.01 -11.64
C LEU A 98 -12.27 11.02 -12.19
N SER A 99 -12.52 9.73 -12.01
CA SER A 99 -11.66 8.65 -12.51
C SER A 99 -12.48 7.45 -12.98
N GLU A 100 -11.90 6.62 -13.82
CA GLU A 100 -12.53 5.38 -14.29
C GLU A 100 -12.37 4.28 -13.24
N VAL A 101 -11.21 4.26 -12.55
CA VAL A 101 -10.88 3.26 -11.53
C VAL A 101 -10.18 3.92 -10.34
N ILE A 102 -10.09 3.18 -9.25
CA ILE A 102 -9.34 3.56 -8.06
C ILE A 102 -8.31 2.49 -7.72
N VAL A 103 -7.23 2.88 -7.04
CA VAL A 103 -6.31 1.95 -6.37
C VAL A 103 -6.38 2.20 -4.89
N ASP A 104 -6.86 1.20 -4.15
CA ASP A 104 -7.07 1.33 -2.71
C ASP A 104 -6.91 -0.01 -1.98
N ILE A 105 -6.83 0.07 -0.66
CA ILE A 105 -6.75 -1.09 0.24
C ILE A 105 -8.13 -1.71 0.39
N VAL A 106 -8.17 -3.02 0.21
CA VAL A 106 -9.39 -3.82 0.38
C VAL A 106 -9.15 -4.90 1.43
N GLU A 107 -9.90 -4.85 2.51
CA GLU A 107 -9.96 -5.90 3.51
C GLU A 107 -11.17 -6.80 3.25
N THR A 108 -12.39 -6.33 3.49
CA THR A 108 -13.63 -7.09 3.27
C THR A 108 -14.37 -6.71 1.98
N GLY A 109 -14.09 -5.54 1.44
CA GLY A 109 -14.74 -4.99 0.26
C GLY A 109 -16.19 -4.50 0.49
N SER A 110 -16.63 -4.34 1.76
CA SER A 110 -17.97 -3.84 2.09
C SER A 110 -18.20 -2.42 1.53
N THR A 111 -17.29 -1.51 1.82
CA THR A 111 -17.34 -0.12 1.33
C THR A 111 -17.41 -0.03 -0.19
N LEU A 112 -16.66 -0.90 -0.89
CA LEU A 112 -16.72 -0.94 -2.36
C LEU A 112 -18.11 -1.33 -2.84
N ARG A 113 -18.68 -2.39 -2.26
CA ARG A 113 -20.03 -2.87 -2.65
C ARG A 113 -21.12 -1.83 -2.38
N GLU A 114 -21.04 -1.12 -1.26
CA GLU A 114 -21.97 -0.04 -0.91
C GLU A 114 -21.96 1.09 -1.94
N ASN A 115 -20.80 1.32 -2.58
CA ASN A 115 -20.62 2.32 -3.62
C ASN A 115 -20.73 1.75 -5.06
N GLY A 116 -21.22 0.51 -5.23
CA GLY A 116 -21.39 -0.12 -6.54
C GLY A 116 -20.08 -0.47 -7.25
N LEU A 117 -18.96 -0.49 -6.51
CA LEU A 117 -17.65 -0.82 -7.03
C LEU A 117 -17.30 -2.29 -6.77
N LYS A 118 -16.44 -2.84 -7.60
CA LYS A 118 -15.92 -4.20 -7.50
C LYS A 118 -14.39 -4.19 -7.57
N VAL A 119 -13.77 -5.23 -7.02
CA VAL A 119 -12.36 -5.51 -7.26
C VAL A 119 -12.22 -6.00 -8.70
N LEU A 120 -11.45 -5.28 -9.50
CA LEU A 120 -11.16 -5.62 -10.89
C LEU A 120 -9.87 -6.42 -10.99
N GLU A 121 -8.82 -5.98 -10.28
CA GLU A 121 -7.50 -6.62 -10.26
C GLU A 121 -6.87 -6.52 -8.87
N GLU A 122 -6.03 -7.47 -8.53
CA GLU A 122 -5.23 -7.44 -7.30
C GLU A 122 -3.80 -6.97 -7.63
N VAL A 123 -3.33 -5.95 -6.93
CA VAL A 123 -2.00 -5.36 -7.11
C VAL A 123 -0.95 -6.10 -6.29
N CYS A 124 -1.18 -6.21 -4.99
CA CYS A 124 -0.31 -6.94 -4.06
C CYS A 124 -1.00 -7.22 -2.72
N PRO A 125 -0.61 -8.30 -2.02
CA PRO A 125 -1.01 -8.53 -0.64
C PRO A 125 -0.31 -7.56 0.30
N LEU A 126 -0.99 -7.18 1.37
CA LEU A 126 -0.53 -6.28 2.40
C LEU A 126 -0.72 -6.92 3.78
N SER A 127 0.19 -6.61 4.71
CA SER A 127 0.09 -6.97 6.12
C SER A 127 0.94 -6.03 6.98
N ALA A 128 0.83 -6.15 8.28
CA ALA A 128 1.71 -5.43 9.19
C ALA A 128 3.14 -6.00 9.13
N ARG A 129 4.12 -5.12 9.00
CA ARG A 129 5.54 -5.47 8.87
C ARG A 129 6.36 -4.87 9.99
N MET A 130 7.27 -5.65 10.53
CA MET A 130 8.32 -5.14 11.40
C MET A 130 9.43 -4.54 10.56
N VAL A 131 9.75 -3.28 10.81
CA VAL A 131 10.81 -2.56 10.10
C VAL A 131 11.88 -2.06 11.07
N VAL A 132 13.10 -2.06 10.61
CA VAL A 132 14.27 -1.60 11.37
C VAL A 132 14.99 -0.52 10.58
N ASN A 133 15.43 0.51 11.29
CA ASN A 133 16.28 1.54 10.70
C ASN A 133 17.64 0.93 10.30
N GLN A 134 18.15 1.29 9.12
CA GLN A 134 19.41 0.75 8.60
C GLN A 134 20.62 1.05 9.50
N VAL A 135 20.66 2.22 10.11
CA VAL A 135 21.74 2.61 11.02
C VAL A 135 21.68 1.77 12.30
N SER A 136 20.48 1.65 12.88
CA SER A 136 20.29 0.86 14.10
C SER A 136 20.62 -0.61 13.91
N MET A 137 20.26 -1.16 12.75
CA MET A 137 20.60 -2.56 12.41
C MET A 137 22.11 -2.80 12.37
N LYS A 138 22.89 -1.78 11.98
CA LYS A 138 24.36 -1.88 11.97
C LYS A 138 25.00 -1.64 13.35
N MET A 139 24.40 -0.82 14.18
CA MET A 139 24.98 -0.40 15.46
C MET A 139 24.55 -1.30 16.63
N GLU A 140 23.33 -1.85 16.60
CA GLU A 140 22.73 -2.64 17.68
C GLU A 140 22.34 -4.03 17.20
N ASP A 141 23.15 -4.64 16.34
CA ASP A 141 22.83 -5.89 15.61
C ASP A 141 22.43 -7.04 16.54
N GLU A 142 23.18 -7.32 17.60
CA GLU A 142 22.89 -8.43 18.51
C GLU A 142 21.54 -8.28 19.22
N ARG A 143 21.23 -7.08 19.73
CA ARG A 143 19.98 -6.80 20.43
C ARG A 143 18.78 -6.92 19.51
N ILE A 144 18.92 -6.37 18.29
CA ILE A 144 17.86 -6.41 17.28
C ILE A 144 17.64 -7.83 16.79
N ARG A 145 18.70 -8.60 16.52
CA ARG A 145 18.60 -10.01 16.11
C ARG A 145 17.94 -10.89 17.18
N LYS A 146 18.29 -10.68 18.45
CA LYS A 146 17.65 -11.40 19.56
C LYS A 146 16.15 -11.14 19.59
N LEU A 147 15.74 -9.87 19.50
CA LEU A 147 14.33 -9.48 19.47
C LEU A 147 13.59 -10.09 18.27
N ILE A 148 14.19 -10.05 17.07
CA ILE A 148 13.60 -10.66 15.87
C ILE A 148 13.40 -12.16 16.06
N THR A 149 14.39 -12.84 16.65
CA THR A 149 14.33 -14.29 16.89
C THR A 149 13.23 -14.64 17.91
N GLU A 150 13.13 -13.90 19.00
CA GLU A 150 12.09 -14.09 20.01
C GLU A 150 10.68 -13.85 19.42
N LEU A 151 10.51 -12.78 18.63
CA LEU A 151 9.24 -12.49 17.97
C LEU A 151 8.86 -13.56 16.93
N ARG A 152 9.81 -14.09 16.16
CA ARG A 152 9.54 -15.19 15.21
C ARG A 152 9.00 -16.45 15.88
N ASN A 153 9.35 -16.69 17.14
CA ASN A 153 8.87 -17.84 17.89
C ASN A 153 7.41 -17.64 18.36
N VAL A 154 6.95 -16.40 18.46
CA VAL A 154 5.60 -16.03 18.93
C VAL A 154 4.64 -15.80 17.76
N VAL A 155 5.12 -15.19 16.69
CA VAL A 155 4.35 -14.93 15.46
C VAL A 155 4.41 -16.19 14.60
N LYS A 156 3.31 -16.95 14.61
CA LYS A 156 3.11 -18.12 13.75
C LYS A 156 2.15 -17.83 12.64
#